data_8d1fffc434191ee916bcc3a87f45a416
#
_entry.id   8d1fffc434191ee916bcc3a87f45a416
#
_cell.length_a   1.000
_cell.length_b   1.000
_cell.length_c   1.000
_cell.angle_alpha   90.00
_cell.angle_beta   90.00
_cell.angle_gamma   90.00
#
_symmetry.space_group_name_H-M   'P 1'
#
loop_
_entity.id
_entity.type
_entity.pdbx_description
1 polymer ?
#
loop_
_entity_poly.entity_id
_entity_poly.type
_entity_poly.pdbx_seq_one_letter_code
_entity_poly.pdbx_strand_id
1 'polypeptide(L)'
;MRGAPTHTIRAVDFTVSTPVAKSREEVFEYLADISHHAEFSDHYLVDWHLTREDPYGTGAGARFRMKAPLQRFAWADVTLAELQPPFRIVERGRGGKFNRIRMLGTYTLSSAPGGTTKVQYAYETDPVMISDKLMEALGGRAWSRRQAARAMRRLRSILEEDRDRGARVSLAGR
;
A
#
# COMPACT_ATOMS: atom_id res chain seq x y z
N MET A 1 -23.05 -20.02 19.12
CA MET A 1 -22.29 -18.74 19.25
C MET A 1 -20.83 -19.03 18.91
N ARG A 2 -20.37 -18.63 17.73
CA ARG A 2 -18.96 -18.74 17.35
C ARG A 2 -18.32 -17.37 17.62
N GLY A 3 -17.37 -17.31 18.56
CA GLY A 3 -16.67 -16.11 18.96
C GLY A 3 -15.97 -15.49 17.75
N ALA A 4 -16.12 -14.18 17.62
CA ALA A 4 -15.35 -13.39 16.67
C ALA A 4 -13.85 -13.57 16.95
N PRO A 5 -12.99 -13.71 15.95
CA PRO A 5 -11.55 -13.80 16.18
C PRO A 5 -11.08 -12.51 16.81
N THR A 6 -10.57 -12.61 18.02
CA THR A 6 -9.90 -11.52 18.74
C THR A 6 -8.70 -11.10 17.88
N HIS A 7 -8.80 -9.97 17.22
CA HIS A 7 -7.69 -9.37 16.51
C HIS A 7 -6.65 -8.95 17.56
N THR A 8 -5.64 -9.76 17.73
CA THR A 8 -4.47 -9.37 18.52
C THR A 8 -3.89 -8.13 17.84
N ILE A 9 -3.90 -6.99 18.52
CA ILE A 9 -3.30 -5.74 18.04
C ILE A 9 -1.80 -6.01 17.92
N ARG A 10 -1.34 -6.27 16.69
CA ARG A 10 0.08 -6.33 16.39
C ARG A 10 0.62 -4.91 16.28
N ALA A 11 1.86 -4.72 16.72
CA ALA A 11 2.53 -3.45 16.57
C ALA A 11 2.72 -3.14 15.06
N VAL A 12 2.37 -1.92 14.66
CA VAL A 12 2.61 -1.40 13.32
C VAL A 12 4.11 -1.44 13.03
N ASP A 13 4.52 -2.02 11.91
CA ASP A 13 5.94 -2.13 11.56
C ASP A 13 6.55 -0.76 11.28
N PHE A 14 5.82 0.09 10.56
CA PHE A 14 6.17 1.50 10.39
C PHE A 14 4.96 2.34 9.97
N THR A 15 5.10 3.64 10.17
CA THR A 15 4.18 4.65 9.68
C THR A 15 4.95 5.73 8.95
N VAL A 16 4.42 6.20 7.81
CA VAL A 16 4.91 7.35 7.06
C VAL A 16 3.76 8.31 6.78
N SER A 17 4.04 9.60 6.65
CA SER A 17 2.99 10.57 6.35
C SER A 17 3.49 11.69 5.45
N THR A 18 2.57 12.31 4.71
CA THR A 18 2.83 13.49 3.89
C THR A 18 1.62 14.41 3.92
N PRO A 19 1.80 15.74 3.96
CA PRO A 19 0.72 16.67 3.68
C PRO A 19 0.51 16.76 2.16
N VAL A 20 -0.73 16.91 1.73
CA VAL A 20 -1.13 17.11 0.33
C VAL A 20 -2.08 18.28 0.25
N ALA A 21 -1.82 19.26 -0.63
CA ALA A 21 -2.64 20.44 -0.83
C ALA A 21 -3.88 20.13 -1.71
N LYS A 22 -4.67 19.17 -1.26
CA LYS A 22 -5.93 18.71 -1.87
C LYS A 22 -6.92 18.37 -0.77
N SER A 23 -8.22 18.37 -1.11
CA SER A 23 -9.26 17.92 -0.20
C SER A 23 -9.12 16.41 0.11
N ARG A 24 -9.69 15.99 1.23
CA ARG A 24 -9.69 14.56 1.58
C ARG A 24 -10.43 13.72 0.55
N GLU A 25 -11.49 14.26 0.03
CA GLU A 25 -12.33 13.63 -0.99
C GLU A 25 -11.51 13.35 -2.26
N GLU A 26 -10.77 14.35 -2.77
CA GLU A 26 -9.91 14.17 -3.94
C GLU A 26 -8.79 13.13 -3.70
N VAL A 27 -8.16 13.19 -2.53
CA VAL A 27 -7.10 12.22 -2.17
C VAL A 27 -7.69 10.83 -2.00
N PHE A 28 -8.86 10.72 -1.37
CA PHE A 28 -9.54 9.44 -1.17
C PHE A 28 -9.91 8.80 -2.50
N GLU A 29 -10.55 9.54 -3.40
CA GLU A 29 -10.96 9.05 -4.73
C GLU A 29 -9.76 8.54 -5.54
N TYR A 30 -8.64 9.26 -5.48
CA TYR A 30 -7.42 8.83 -6.14
C TYR A 30 -6.88 7.49 -5.55
N LEU A 31 -6.86 7.34 -4.24
CA LEU A 31 -6.37 6.14 -3.55
C LEU A 31 -7.36 4.97 -3.60
N ALA A 32 -8.65 5.23 -3.79
CA ALA A 32 -9.67 4.19 -3.90
C ALA A 32 -9.63 3.45 -5.26
N ASP A 33 -8.90 3.97 -6.22
CA ASP A 33 -8.55 3.29 -7.47
C ASP A 33 -7.16 2.67 -7.37
N ILE A 34 -7.10 1.33 -7.27
CA ILE A 34 -5.82 0.62 -7.08
C ILE A 34 -4.88 0.74 -8.28
N SER A 35 -5.38 1.09 -9.46
CA SER A 35 -4.55 1.29 -10.63
C SER A 35 -3.61 2.50 -10.49
N HIS A 36 -4.00 3.50 -9.71
CA HIS A 36 -3.18 4.66 -9.42
C HIS A 36 -2.00 4.34 -8.49
N HIS A 37 -2.06 3.23 -7.72
CA HIS A 37 -0.99 2.89 -6.78
C HIS A 37 0.34 2.60 -7.47
N ALA A 38 0.31 2.10 -8.70
CA ALA A 38 1.51 1.93 -9.51
C ALA A 38 2.20 3.26 -9.81
N GLU A 39 1.45 4.34 -10.05
CA GLU A 39 1.98 5.63 -10.45
C GLU A 39 2.96 6.21 -9.42
N PHE A 40 2.70 6.03 -8.13
CA PHE A 40 3.58 6.56 -7.07
C PHE A 40 4.52 5.52 -6.44
N SER A 41 4.33 4.21 -6.74
CA SER A 41 5.11 3.14 -6.11
C SER A 41 6.00 2.32 -7.07
N ASP A 42 5.98 2.56 -8.37
CA ASP A 42 6.71 1.78 -9.39
C ASP A 42 8.23 1.76 -9.23
N HIS A 43 8.80 2.64 -8.42
CA HIS A 43 10.23 2.65 -8.12
C HIS A 43 10.67 1.43 -7.30
N TYR A 44 9.74 0.76 -6.60
CA TYR A 44 10.02 -0.45 -5.82
C TYR A 44 8.98 -1.55 -5.96
N LEU A 45 7.76 -1.25 -6.40
CA LEU A 45 6.72 -2.20 -6.76
C LEU A 45 6.52 -2.12 -8.28
N VAL A 46 6.86 -3.17 -8.97
CA VAL A 46 6.89 -3.20 -10.45
C VAL A 46 6.01 -4.32 -11.00
N ASP A 47 5.86 -4.36 -12.31
CA ASP A 47 5.09 -5.39 -12.99
C ASP A 47 3.66 -5.49 -12.45
N TRP A 48 3.01 -4.34 -12.31
CA TRP A 48 1.64 -4.24 -11.83
C TRP A 48 0.63 -4.81 -12.82
N HIS A 49 -0.24 -5.69 -12.34
CA HIS A 49 -1.36 -6.25 -13.07
C HIS A 49 -2.62 -6.19 -12.23
N LEU A 50 -3.72 -5.70 -12.78
CA LEU A 50 -5.01 -5.78 -12.10
C LEU A 50 -5.47 -7.23 -12.03
N THR A 51 -6.01 -7.63 -10.90
CA THR A 51 -6.63 -8.95 -10.70
C THR A 51 -8.11 -8.98 -11.05
N ARG A 52 -8.70 -7.79 -11.30
CA ARG A 52 -10.09 -7.56 -11.73
C ARG A 52 -10.13 -6.41 -12.74
N GLU A 53 -11.15 -6.39 -13.61
CA GLU A 53 -11.33 -5.32 -14.59
C GLU A 53 -11.65 -3.96 -13.93
N ASP A 54 -12.47 -3.97 -12.87
CA ASP A 54 -12.78 -2.77 -12.10
C ASP A 54 -11.67 -2.52 -11.06
N PRO A 55 -10.88 -1.45 -11.22
CA PRO A 55 -9.81 -1.11 -10.31
C PRO A 55 -10.28 -0.32 -9.09
N TYR A 56 -11.55 0.08 -9.01
CA TYR A 56 -12.07 0.98 -8.00
C TYR A 56 -12.84 0.24 -6.90
N GLY A 57 -12.71 0.71 -5.68
CA GLY A 57 -13.56 0.33 -4.56
C GLY A 57 -13.16 -0.98 -3.87
N THR A 58 -14.00 -1.40 -2.93
CA THR A 58 -13.77 -2.62 -2.14
C THR A 58 -13.74 -3.86 -3.02
N GLY A 59 -12.68 -4.67 -2.84
CA GLY A 59 -12.44 -5.87 -3.63
C GLY A 59 -11.59 -5.63 -4.89
N ALA A 60 -11.34 -4.38 -5.27
CA ALA A 60 -10.36 -4.06 -6.29
C ALA A 60 -8.98 -4.57 -5.88
N GLY A 61 -8.25 -5.18 -6.78
CA GLY A 61 -6.99 -5.84 -6.45
C GLY A 61 -5.97 -5.79 -7.57
N ALA A 62 -4.72 -5.94 -7.18
CA ALA A 62 -3.59 -5.97 -8.08
C ALA A 62 -2.52 -6.97 -7.62
N ARG A 63 -1.73 -7.42 -8.57
CA ARG A 63 -0.51 -8.19 -8.36
C ARG A 63 0.67 -7.38 -8.82
N PHE A 64 1.75 -7.40 -8.07
CA PHE A 64 2.99 -6.72 -8.40
C PHE A 64 4.21 -7.51 -7.91
N ARG A 65 5.38 -7.11 -8.38
CA ARG A 65 6.67 -7.65 -7.93
C ARG A 65 7.44 -6.60 -7.12
N MET A 66 7.87 -6.97 -5.94
CA MET A 66 8.65 -6.10 -5.05
C MET A 66 10.15 -6.19 -5.38
N LYS A 67 10.81 -5.07 -5.62
CA LYS A 67 12.28 -4.98 -5.80
C LYS A 67 13.01 -4.91 -4.46
N ALA A 68 12.78 -5.87 -3.58
CA ALA A 68 13.49 -5.93 -2.31
C ALA A 68 14.86 -6.63 -2.45
N PRO A 69 15.90 -6.12 -1.79
CA PRO A 69 17.21 -6.76 -1.80
C PRO A 69 17.12 -8.20 -1.27
N LEU A 70 17.84 -9.12 -1.91
CA LEU A 70 17.95 -10.53 -1.50
C LEU A 70 16.63 -11.33 -1.51
N GLN A 71 15.53 -10.79 -2.04
CA GLN A 71 14.24 -11.47 -2.09
C GLN A 71 14.06 -12.24 -3.40
N ARG A 72 14.02 -13.57 -3.33
CA ARG A 72 13.78 -14.46 -4.49
C ARG A 72 12.30 -14.58 -4.86
N PHE A 73 11.40 -14.44 -3.87
CA PHE A 73 9.94 -14.58 -4.02
C PHE A 73 9.28 -13.22 -3.83
N ALA A 74 9.39 -12.41 -4.85
CA ALA A 74 9.07 -10.99 -4.79
C ALA A 74 7.64 -10.64 -5.20
N TRP A 75 6.85 -11.61 -5.65
CA TRP A 75 5.46 -11.39 -6.03
C TRP A 75 4.56 -11.24 -4.81
N ALA A 76 3.63 -10.30 -4.90
CA ALA A 76 2.60 -10.06 -3.91
C ALA A 76 1.28 -9.71 -4.56
N ASP A 77 0.19 -10.10 -3.92
CA ASP A 77 -1.18 -9.70 -4.25
C ASP A 77 -1.67 -8.72 -3.19
N VAL A 78 -2.39 -7.70 -3.60
CA VAL A 78 -3.05 -6.74 -2.72
C VAL A 78 -4.50 -6.53 -3.14
N THR A 79 -5.38 -6.30 -2.17
CA THR A 79 -6.79 -6.02 -2.39
C THR A 79 -7.24 -4.90 -1.47
N LEU A 80 -8.00 -3.94 -1.98
CA LEU A 80 -8.69 -2.95 -1.17
C LEU A 80 -9.79 -3.66 -0.36
N ALA A 81 -9.54 -3.85 0.93
CA ALA A 81 -10.39 -4.68 1.79
C ALA A 81 -11.52 -3.88 2.43
N GLU A 82 -11.27 -2.61 2.75
CA GLU A 82 -12.21 -1.75 3.43
C GLU A 82 -12.01 -0.30 2.99
N LEU A 83 -13.08 0.37 2.65
CA LEU A 83 -13.13 1.78 2.33
C LEU A 83 -14.10 2.50 3.25
N GLN A 84 -13.63 3.54 3.91
CA GLN A 84 -14.43 4.46 4.76
C GLN A 84 -14.26 5.89 4.22
N PRO A 85 -15.01 6.28 3.18
CA PRO A 85 -14.88 7.61 2.58
C PRO A 85 -15.20 8.72 3.58
N PRO A 86 -14.48 9.83 3.55
CA PRO A 86 -13.20 10.10 2.88
C PRO A 86 -12.01 9.89 3.82
N PHE A 87 -12.09 8.99 4.82
CA PHE A 87 -11.17 8.97 5.97
C PHE A 87 -10.15 7.85 5.94
N ARG A 88 -10.51 6.67 5.43
CA ARG A 88 -9.69 5.47 5.61
C ARG A 88 -9.82 4.49 4.45
N ILE A 89 -8.69 3.91 4.06
CA ILE A 89 -8.60 2.79 3.12
C ILE A 89 -7.71 1.72 3.74
N VAL A 90 -8.19 0.47 3.74
CA VAL A 90 -7.44 -0.68 4.24
C VAL A 90 -7.14 -1.62 3.07
N GLU A 91 -5.87 -1.92 2.92
CA GLU A 91 -5.33 -2.88 1.96
C GLU A 91 -4.94 -4.16 2.67
N ARG A 92 -5.31 -5.29 2.12
CA ARG A 92 -4.82 -6.60 2.55
C ARG A 92 -4.05 -7.26 1.44
N GLY A 93 -2.87 -7.77 1.78
CA GLY A 93 -2.01 -8.41 0.82
C GLY A 93 -1.43 -9.72 1.32
N ARG A 94 -0.87 -10.47 0.39
CA ARG A 94 -0.09 -11.68 0.65
C ARG A 94 1.10 -11.72 -0.29
N GLY A 95 2.24 -12.18 0.23
CA GLY A 95 3.45 -12.28 -0.56
C GLY A 95 4.44 -13.29 0.01
N GLY A 96 5.65 -13.27 -0.54
CA GLY A 96 6.71 -14.20 -0.17
C GLY A 96 6.49 -15.61 -0.72
N LYS A 97 7.35 -16.54 -0.32
CA LYS A 97 7.28 -17.93 -0.76
C LYS A 97 5.93 -18.56 -0.34
N PHE A 98 5.17 -19.07 -1.29
CA PHE A 98 3.83 -19.65 -1.09
C PHE A 98 2.79 -18.67 -0.48
N ASN A 99 2.91 -17.36 -0.72
CA ASN A 99 2.00 -16.35 -0.19
C ASN A 99 1.80 -16.40 1.34
N ARG A 100 2.83 -16.81 2.08
CA ARG A 100 2.75 -17.05 3.53
C ARG A 100 2.91 -15.78 4.37
N ILE A 101 3.40 -14.69 3.80
CA ILE A 101 3.51 -13.41 4.50
C ILE A 101 2.21 -12.63 4.27
N ARG A 102 1.49 -12.34 5.34
CA ARG A 102 0.33 -11.47 5.30
C ARG A 102 0.78 -10.02 5.44
N MET A 103 0.15 -9.13 4.71
CA MET A 103 0.43 -7.70 4.71
C MET A 103 -0.85 -6.93 4.95
N LEU A 104 -0.76 -5.87 5.73
CA LEU A 104 -1.83 -4.92 5.96
C LEU A 104 -1.29 -3.51 5.75
N GLY A 105 -1.88 -2.78 4.83
CA GLY A 105 -1.67 -1.36 4.59
C GLY A 105 -2.89 -0.58 5.02
N THR A 106 -2.70 0.57 5.66
CA THR A 106 -3.81 1.45 6.02
C THR A 106 -3.46 2.88 5.69
N TYR A 107 -4.24 3.48 4.79
CA TYR A 107 -4.24 4.93 4.58
C TYR A 107 -5.25 5.56 5.51
N THR A 108 -4.83 6.58 6.25
CA THR A 108 -5.69 7.43 7.07
C THR A 108 -5.55 8.86 6.60
N LEU A 109 -6.68 9.51 6.30
CA LEU A 109 -6.76 10.86 5.79
C LEU A 109 -7.36 11.77 6.86
N SER A 110 -6.64 12.80 7.25
CA SER A 110 -7.10 13.80 8.21
C SER A 110 -6.89 15.21 7.68
N SER A 111 -7.79 16.12 8.08
CA SER A 111 -7.63 17.53 7.74
C SER A 111 -6.40 18.11 8.42
N ALA A 112 -5.71 18.98 7.71
CA ALA A 112 -4.59 19.76 8.21
C ALA A 112 -4.80 21.26 7.91
N PRO A 113 -4.06 22.18 8.57
CA PRO A 113 -4.20 23.60 8.35
C PRO A 113 -4.06 24.00 6.87
N GLY A 114 -4.74 25.07 6.45
CA GLY A 114 -4.66 25.60 5.10
C GLY A 114 -5.40 24.77 4.03
N GLY A 115 -6.41 23.97 4.42
CA GLY A 115 -7.19 23.15 3.47
C GLY A 115 -6.42 21.94 2.91
N THR A 116 -5.31 21.60 3.56
CA THR A 116 -4.49 20.42 3.20
C THR A 116 -5.02 19.16 3.84
N THR A 117 -4.66 18.00 3.27
CA THR A 117 -4.92 16.68 3.83
C THR A 117 -3.62 16.04 4.29
N LYS A 118 -3.55 15.60 5.54
CA LYS A 118 -2.48 14.73 6.00
C LYS A 118 -2.83 13.30 5.60
N VAL A 119 -2.03 12.74 4.71
CA VAL A 119 -2.09 11.32 4.33
C VAL A 119 -1.10 10.55 5.19
N GLN A 120 -1.58 9.59 5.95
CA GLN A 120 -0.77 8.69 6.75
C GLN A 120 -0.92 7.26 6.24
N TYR A 121 0.20 6.59 6.00
CA TYR A 121 0.23 5.19 5.62
C TYR A 121 0.91 4.36 6.71
N ALA A 122 0.17 3.45 7.31
CA ALA A 122 0.65 2.47 8.28
C ALA A 122 0.76 1.11 7.60
N TYR A 123 1.85 0.39 7.87
CA TYR A 123 2.12 -0.90 7.27
C TYR A 123 2.47 -1.93 8.34
N GLU A 124 1.91 -3.12 8.19
CA GLU A 124 2.09 -4.25 9.09
C GLU A 124 2.33 -5.52 8.27
N THR A 125 3.22 -6.37 8.76
CA THR A 125 3.46 -7.70 8.20
C THR A 125 3.26 -8.78 9.26
N ASP A 126 2.84 -9.95 8.80
CA ASP A 126 2.72 -11.16 9.62
C ASP A 126 3.50 -12.31 8.98
N PRO A 127 4.83 -12.34 9.17
CA PRO A 127 5.65 -13.42 8.69
C PRO A 127 5.44 -14.69 9.54
N VAL A 128 5.19 -15.82 8.87
CA VAL A 128 4.96 -17.11 9.54
C VAL A 128 6.27 -17.76 9.98
N MET A 129 7.34 -17.59 9.19
CA MET A 129 8.62 -18.25 9.43
C MET A 129 9.61 -17.36 10.18
N ILE A 130 10.47 -17.99 11.01
CA ILE A 130 11.54 -17.31 11.74
C ILE A 130 12.53 -16.64 10.78
N SER A 131 12.84 -17.27 9.64
CA SER A 131 13.70 -16.70 8.59
C SER A 131 13.15 -15.40 8.04
N ASP A 132 11.84 -15.31 7.82
CA ASP A 132 11.20 -14.10 7.30
C ASP A 132 11.23 -12.99 8.35
N LYS A 133 11.02 -13.33 9.63
CA LYS A 133 11.15 -12.39 10.77
C LYS A 133 12.56 -11.83 10.90
N LEU A 134 13.56 -12.69 10.72
CA LEU A 134 14.97 -12.28 10.79
C LEU A 134 15.32 -11.34 9.63
N MET A 135 14.88 -11.62 8.40
CA MET A 135 15.11 -10.76 7.24
C MET A 135 14.46 -9.39 7.40
N GLU A 136 13.26 -9.33 7.97
CA GLU A 136 12.60 -8.06 8.31
C GLU A 136 13.40 -7.27 9.36
N ALA A 137 13.87 -7.95 10.40
CA ALA A 137 14.66 -7.33 11.47
C ALA A 137 16.04 -6.84 10.99
N LEU A 138 16.69 -7.54 10.05
CA LEU A 138 18.01 -7.23 9.50
C LEU A 138 18.02 -6.09 8.44
N GLY A 139 16.97 -5.26 8.39
CA GLY A 139 16.93 -4.08 7.54
C GLY A 139 15.75 -4.03 6.57
N GLY A 140 14.97 -5.09 6.45
CA GLY A 140 13.79 -5.13 5.59
C GLY A 140 12.78 -4.04 5.93
N ARG A 141 12.49 -3.83 7.23
CA ARG A 141 11.60 -2.76 7.71
C ARG A 141 12.11 -1.35 7.38
N ALA A 142 13.41 -1.10 7.59
CA ALA A 142 14.00 0.20 7.30
C ALA A 142 13.98 0.50 5.80
N TRP A 143 14.25 -0.51 4.97
CA TRP A 143 14.15 -0.39 3.52
C TRP A 143 12.71 -0.11 3.09
N SER A 144 11.72 -0.90 3.54
CA SER A 144 10.30 -0.74 3.21
C SER A 144 9.79 0.64 3.62
N ARG A 145 10.15 1.11 4.84
CA ARG A 145 9.80 2.45 5.31
C ARG A 145 10.37 3.56 4.41
N ARG A 146 11.62 3.42 3.95
CA ARG A 146 12.24 4.40 3.03
C ARG A 146 11.51 4.44 1.69
N GLN A 147 11.15 3.26 1.14
CA GLN A 147 10.40 3.17 -0.12
C GLN A 147 9.00 3.75 0.02
N ALA A 148 8.28 3.42 1.09
CA ALA A 148 6.97 3.98 1.37
C ALA A 148 7.03 5.51 1.55
N ALA A 149 8.03 6.03 2.25
CA ALA A 149 8.22 7.48 2.39
C ALA A 149 8.49 8.17 1.05
N ARG A 150 9.22 7.52 0.14
CA ARG A 150 9.42 8.01 -1.23
C ARG A 150 8.11 7.96 -2.03
N ALA A 151 7.34 6.88 -1.90
CA ALA A 151 6.04 6.75 -2.53
C ALA A 151 5.07 7.86 -2.08
N MET A 152 5.04 8.18 -0.78
CA MET A 152 4.21 9.28 -0.26
C MET A 152 4.61 10.65 -0.82
N ARG A 153 5.91 10.92 -1.01
CA ARG A 153 6.35 12.17 -1.66
C ARG A 153 5.93 12.23 -3.12
N ARG A 154 6.02 11.11 -3.86
CA ARG A 154 5.54 11.03 -5.25
C ARG A 154 4.03 11.19 -5.35
N LEU A 155 3.26 10.56 -4.45
CA LEU A 155 1.81 10.77 -4.35
C LEU A 155 1.47 12.26 -4.22
N ARG A 156 2.18 12.97 -3.35
CA ARG A 156 2.03 14.42 -3.21
C ARG A 156 2.32 15.16 -4.51
N SER A 157 3.46 14.90 -5.16
CA SER A 157 3.87 15.52 -6.42
C SER A 157 2.86 15.28 -7.55
N ILE A 158 2.31 14.06 -7.63
CA ILE A 158 1.28 13.70 -8.60
C ILE A 158 -0.01 14.51 -8.34
N LEU A 159 -0.47 14.54 -7.11
CA LEU A 159 -1.74 15.17 -6.77
C LEU A 159 -1.70 16.71 -6.82
N GLU A 160 -0.57 17.32 -6.43
CA GLU A 160 -0.42 18.77 -6.42
C GLU A 160 0.02 19.35 -7.76
N GLU A 161 0.87 18.65 -8.50
CA GLU A 161 1.61 19.22 -9.63
C GLU A 161 1.47 18.40 -10.93
N ASP A 162 0.77 17.28 -10.89
CA ASP A 162 0.64 16.31 -12.00
C ASP A 162 1.99 15.82 -12.54
N ARG A 163 3.00 15.74 -11.66
CA ARG A 163 4.37 15.33 -11.98
C ARG A 163 4.72 13.99 -11.34
N ASP A 164 5.82 13.40 -11.80
CA ASP A 164 6.40 12.14 -11.27
C ASP A 164 5.49 10.92 -11.37
N ARG A 165 4.50 10.94 -12.28
CA ARG A 165 3.69 9.76 -12.56
C ARG A 165 4.56 8.63 -13.10
N GLY A 166 4.45 7.49 -12.45
CA GLY A 166 5.14 6.27 -12.85
C GLY A 166 4.39 5.44 -13.89
N ALA A 167 4.69 4.15 -13.89
CA ALA A 167 4.10 3.20 -14.82
C ALA A 167 2.58 3.09 -14.65
N ARG A 168 1.88 2.91 -15.75
CA ARG A 168 0.46 2.55 -15.73
C ARG A 168 0.30 1.05 -15.55
N VAL A 169 -0.78 0.67 -14.88
CA VAL A 169 -1.13 -0.74 -14.68
C VAL A 169 -1.69 -1.34 -15.96
N SER A 170 -1.32 -2.58 -16.27
CA SER A 170 -1.91 -3.38 -17.32
C SER A 170 -2.91 -4.41 -16.77
N LEU A 171 -3.85 -4.84 -17.61
CA LEU A 171 -4.66 -6.02 -17.29
C LEU A 171 -3.80 -7.28 -17.46
N ALA A 172 -3.93 -8.23 -16.58
CA ALA A 172 -3.27 -9.53 -16.71
C ALA A 172 -3.76 -10.21 -18.00
N GLY A 173 -2.83 -10.55 -18.89
CA GLY A 173 -3.13 -11.30 -20.12
C GLY A 173 -3.33 -10.47 -21.39
N ARG A 174 -2.96 -9.18 -21.40
CA ARG A 174 -2.85 -8.37 -22.62
C ARG A 174 -1.44 -7.84 -22.81
#